data_da000a4bc10ae1576be4bd3a35d58003
#
_entry.id   da000a4bc10ae1576be4bd3a35d58003
#
_cell.length_a   1.000
_cell.length_b   1.000
_cell.length_c   1.000
_cell.angle_alpha   90.00
_cell.angle_beta   90.00
_cell.angle_gamma   90.00
#
_symmetry.space_group_name_H-M   'P 1'
#
loop_
_entity.id
_entity.type
_entity.pdbx_description
1 polymer ?
#
loop_
_entity_poly.entity_id
_entity_poly.type
_entity_poly.pdbx_seq_one_letter_code
_entity_poly.pdbx_strand_id
1 'polypeptide(L)'
;MPADKPVISRLTASARFETRKRTHVRIRNHRLKIDDATERGGTGTAPNPPETMLASLAGCLNIQVNRLANERGIELHGVEIFIDADFDRRAVTWGEDVAIPFPLVRVSLTGRSDGSSRKLAALRRDVLMQCPVSRLMIEGGTKFRQSWKLD
;
A
#
# COMPACT_ATOMS: atom_id res chain seq x y z
N MET A 1 -10.80 25.29 -5.41
CA MET A 1 -9.82 25.62 -6.46
C MET A 1 -8.57 24.77 -6.24
N PRO A 2 -7.98 24.12 -7.24
CA PRO A 2 -6.67 23.54 -7.07
C PRO A 2 -5.68 24.68 -6.78
N ALA A 3 -4.88 24.53 -5.74
CA ALA A 3 -3.85 25.50 -5.45
C ALA A 3 -2.80 25.47 -6.60
N ASP A 4 -2.51 26.60 -7.18
CA ASP A 4 -1.50 26.75 -8.25
C ASP A 4 -0.07 26.40 -7.76
N LYS A 5 0.11 26.13 -6.48
CA LYS A 5 1.42 25.79 -5.90
C LYS A 5 1.34 24.42 -5.20
N PRO A 6 2.36 23.58 -5.38
CA PRO A 6 2.43 22.30 -4.68
C PRO A 6 2.47 22.50 -3.17
N VAL A 7 1.68 21.74 -2.43
CA VAL A 7 1.74 21.66 -0.97
C VAL A 7 2.70 20.53 -0.60
N ILE A 8 3.91 20.88 -0.20
CA ILE A 8 4.99 19.92 0.07
C ILE A 8 5.16 19.74 1.57
N SER A 9 5.13 18.49 2.03
CA SER A 9 5.47 18.10 3.40
C SER A 9 6.76 17.30 3.41
N ARG A 10 7.68 17.64 4.32
CA ARG A 10 8.92 16.89 4.52
C ARG A 10 8.66 15.72 5.47
N LEU A 11 8.93 14.50 5.01
CA LEU A 11 8.85 13.29 5.82
C LEU A 11 10.26 12.78 6.08
N THR A 12 10.50 12.24 7.28
CA THR A 12 11.80 11.69 7.68
C THR A 12 11.64 10.32 8.32
N ALA A 13 12.57 9.43 8.01
CA ALA A 13 12.73 8.15 8.67
C ALA A 13 14.22 7.93 8.98
N SER A 14 14.51 7.23 10.06
CA SER A 14 15.85 6.76 10.38
C SER A 14 15.84 5.26 10.64
N ALA A 15 16.90 4.58 10.29
CA ALA A 15 17.01 3.14 10.46
C ALA A 15 18.31 2.80 11.21
N ARG A 16 18.22 1.81 12.09
CA ARG A 16 19.36 1.24 12.81
C ARG A 16 19.37 -0.27 12.63
N PHE A 17 20.51 -0.79 12.22
CA PHE A 17 20.73 -2.23 12.08
C PHE A 17 20.76 -2.89 13.47
N GLU A 18 20.01 -3.97 13.61
CA GLU A 18 20.11 -4.87 14.75
C GLU A 18 20.91 -6.12 14.38
N THR A 19 20.64 -6.65 13.18
CA THR A 19 21.41 -7.74 12.56
C THR A 19 21.67 -7.41 11.08
N ARG A 20 22.31 -8.32 10.33
CA ARG A 20 22.49 -8.15 8.87
C ARG A 20 21.17 -8.09 8.10
N LYS A 21 20.08 -8.62 8.66
CA LYS A 21 18.76 -8.74 8.00
C LYS A 21 17.65 -8.01 8.74
N ARG A 22 17.86 -7.67 10.02
CA ARG A 22 16.84 -7.02 10.84
C ARG A 22 17.20 -5.58 11.15
N THR A 23 16.23 -4.71 11.00
CA THR A 23 16.37 -3.27 11.12
C THR A 23 15.23 -2.68 11.96
N HIS A 24 15.57 -1.77 12.86
CA HIS A 24 14.61 -0.90 13.52
C HIS A 24 14.50 0.43 12.77
N VAL A 25 13.31 0.75 12.32
CA VAL A 25 12.99 2.02 11.66
C VAL A 25 12.23 2.91 12.64
N ARG A 26 12.61 4.17 12.72
CA ARG A 26 11.91 5.20 13.48
C ARG A 26 11.33 6.23 12.53
N ILE A 27 10.03 6.50 12.68
CA ILE A 27 9.30 7.53 11.94
C ILE A 27 8.53 8.34 12.97
N ARG A 28 8.94 9.58 13.20
CA ARG A 28 8.42 10.41 14.32
C ARG A 28 8.59 9.69 15.67
N ASN A 29 7.50 9.44 16.39
CA ASN A 29 7.48 8.71 17.66
C ASN A 29 7.15 7.22 17.50
N HIS A 30 6.96 6.75 16.26
CA HIS A 30 6.64 5.36 15.97
C HIS A 30 7.89 4.56 15.67
N ARG A 31 7.83 3.28 16.00
CA ARG A 31 8.89 2.31 15.69
C ARG A 31 8.30 1.18 14.84
N LEU A 32 9.06 0.78 13.84
CA LEU A 32 8.75 -0.32 12.96
C LEU A 32 9.95 -1.27 12.95
N LYS A 33 9.69 -2.56 12.99
CA LYS A 33 10.72 -3.59 12.80
C LYS A 33 10.53 -4.17 11.40
N ILE A 34 11.62 -4.33 10.68
CA ILE A 34 11.67 -5.01 9.38
C ILE A 34 12.72 -6.11 9.49
N ASP A 35 12.40 -7.30 9.02
CA ASP A 35 13.28 -8.47 9.10
C ASP A 35 13.19 -9.25 7.77
N ASP A 36 13.87 -10.36 7.67
CA ASP A 36 13.70 -11.30 6.56
C ASP A 36 13.30 -12.68 7.11
N ALA A 37 12.81 -13.54 6.23
CA ALA A 37 12.48 -14.91 6.59
C ALA A 37 13.73 -15.70 7.00
N THR A 38 13.54 -16.71 7.84
CA THR A 38 14.66 -17.55 8.35
C THR A 38 15.41 -18.23 7.23
N GLU A 39 14.72 -18.67 6.18
CA GLU A 39 15.31 -19.33 5.00
C GLU A 39 16.22 -18.40 4.19
N ARG A 40 16.11 -17.09 4.42
CA ARG A 40 16.97 -16.06 3.79
C ARG A 40 17.97 -15.43 4.76
N GLY A 41 18.14 -16.06 5.95
CA GLY A 41 19.09 -15.64 6.98
C GLY A 41 18.56 -14.51 7.88
N GLY A 42 17.26 -14.24 7.87
CA GLY A 42 16.57 -13.42 8.85
C GLY A 42 16.18 -14.21 10.09
N THR A 43 15.34 -13.62 10.94
CA THR A 43 14.77 -14.29 12.11
C THR A 43 13.26 -14.52 12.01
N GLY A 44 12.60 -14.03 10.94
CA GLY A 44 11.18 -14.19 10.72
C GLY A 44 10.30 -13.50 11.76
N THR A 45 10.81 -12.50 12.48
CA THR A 45 10.09 -11.85 13.58
C THR A 45 9.37 -10.56 13.20
N ALA A 46 9.46 -10.17 11.93
CA ALA A 46 8.78 -9.01 11.37
C ALA A 46 8.64 -9.17 9.85
N PRO A 47 7.74 -8.39 9.21
CA PRO A 47 7.60 -8.40 7.77
C PRO A 47 8.91 -7.96 7.09
N ASN A 48 9.13 -8.48 5.89
CA ASN A 48 10.24 -8.04 5.04
C ASN A 48 9.93 -6.70 4.33
N PRO A 49 10.90 -6.05 3.65
CA PRO A 49 10.68 -4.77 2.99
C PRO A 49 9.54 -4.79 1.94
N PRO A 50 9.43 -5.76 1.02
CA PRO A 50 8.30 -5.90 0.11
C PRO A 50 6.95 -6.01 0.83
N GLU A 51 6.84 -6.83 1.87
CA GLU A 51 5.62 -6.96 2.69
C GLU A 51 5.29 -5.65 3.42
N THR A 52 6.29 -4.93 3.92
CA THR A 52 6.12 -3.62 4.53
C THR A 52 5.59 -2.58 3.54
N MET A 53 5.99 -2.66 2.27
CA MET A 53 5.44 -1.81 1.22
C MET A 53 3.95 -2.12 0.97
N LEU A 54 3.55 -3.38 0.97
CA LEU A 54 2.13 -3.77 0.87
C LEU A 54 1.33 -3.31 2.10
N ALA A 55 1.90 -3.37 3.29
CA ALA A 55 1.27 -2.83 4.49
C ALA A 55 1.05 -1.30 4.39
N SER A 56 2.01 -0.57 3.84
CA SER A 56 1.88 0.86 3.55
C SER A 56 0.76 1.14 2.53
N LEU A 57 0.66 0.31 1.48
CA LEU A 57 -0.41 0.40 0.50
C LEU A 57 -1.78 0.16 1.14
N ALA A 58 -1.91 -0.88 1.97
CA ALA A 58 -3.16 -1.19 2.68
C ALA A 58 -3.62 -0.02 3.56
N GLY A 59 -2.71 0.54 4.36
CA GLY A 59 -3.00 1.71 5.20
C GLY A 59 -3.40 2.94 4.38
N CYS A 60 -2.70 3.20 3.27
CA CYS A 60 -3.02 4.30 2.36
C CYS A 60 -4.41 4.13 1.73
N LEU A 61 -4.71 2.94 1.22
CA LEU A 61 -6.02 2.64 0.62
C LEU A 61 -7.14 2.79 1.66
N ASN A 62 -6.96 2.27 2.88
CA ASN A 62 -7.94 2.43 3.96
C ASN A 62 -8.26 3.91 4.22
N ILE A 63 -7.23 4.76 4.36
CA ILE A 63 -7.42 6.19 4.58
C ILE A 63 -8.17 6.83 3.42
N GLN A 64 -7.80 6.52 2.17
CA GLN A 64 -8.43 7.11 0.99
C GLN A 64 -9.85 6.62 0.78
N VAL A 65 -10.13 5.34 1.00
CA VAL A 65 -11.48 4.76 0.91
C VAL A 65 -12.42 5.49 1.89
N ASN A 66 -12.03 5.59 3.16
CA ASN A 66 -12.85 6.24 4.18
C ASN A 66 -13.03 7.75 3.91
N ARG A 67 -11.97 8.45 3.56
CA ARG A 67 -12.04 9.88 3.24
C ARG A 67 -12.99 10.16 2.07
N LEU A 68 -12.80 9.48 0.95
CA LEU A 68 -13.59 9.71 -0.26
C LEU A 68 -15.03 9.22 -0.13
N ALA A 69 -15.28 8.17 0.65
CA ALA A 69 -16.62 7.71 0.98
C ALA A 69 -17.36 8.77 1.80
N ASN A 70 -16.73 9.29 2.85
CA ASN A 70 -17.30 10.36 3.68
C ASN A 70 -17.61 11.64 2.87
N GLU A 71 -16.69 12.07 2.00
CA GLU A 71 -16.90 13.23 1.12
C GLU A 71 -18.10 13.06 0.16
N ARG A 72 -18.52 11.82 -0.12
CA ARG A 72 -19.62 11.47 -1.02
C ARG A 72 -20.90 11.08 -0.31
N GLY A 73 -20.91 11.16 1.02
CA GLY A 73 -22.04 10.71 1.82
C GLY A 73 -22.31 9.22 1.62
N ILE A 74 -21.26 8.40 1.63
CA ILE A 74 -21.34 6.93 1.58
C ILE A 74 -20.92 6.40 2.95
N GLU A 75 -21.80 5.65 3.59
CA GLU A 75 -21.48 4.92 4.81
C GLU A 75 -20.85 3.56 4.48
N LEU A 76 -19.78 3.22 5.17
CA LEU A 76 -19.06 1.97 5.03
C LEU A 76 -19.00 1.24 6.37
N HIS A 77 -19.31 -0.06 6.39
CA HIS A 77 -19.34 -0.87 7.60
C HIS A 77 -18.57 -2.18 7.42
N GLY A 78 -17.73 -2.52 8.39
CA GLY A 78 -16.97 -3.78 8.43
C GLY A 78 -16.10 -3.97 7.19
N VAL A 79 -15.47 -2.90 6.70
CA VAL A 79 -14.66 -2.96 5.48
C VAL A 79 -13.32 -3.62 5.80
N GLU A 80 -13.00 -4.66 5.03
CA GLU A 80 -11.70 -5.31 5.03
C GLU A 80 -11.03 -5.12 3.68
N ILE A 81 -9.72 -4.88 3.70
CA ILE A 81 -8.89 -4.74 2.50
C ILE A 81 -7.88 -5.89 2.50
N PHE A 82 -7.91 -6.70 1.46
CA PHE A 82 -6.91 -7.73 1.19
C PHE A 82 -6.10 -7.34 -0.04
N ILE A 83 -4.77 -7.46 0.08
CA ILE A 83 -3.82 -7.15 -0.99
C ILE A 83 -2.98 -8.39 -1.28
N ASP A 84 -2.94 -8.77 -2.54
CA ASP A 84 -2.12 -9.82 -3.09
C ASP A 84 -1.27 -9.22 -4.23
N ALA A 85 0.02 -9.52 -4.27
CA ALA A 85 0.94 -8.94 -5.24
C ALA A 85 1.94 -9.97 -5.77
N ASP A 86 2.17 -9.93 -7.07
CA ASP A 86 3.30 -10.62 -7.67
C ASP A 86 4.56 -9.78 -7.43
N PHE A 87 5.61 -10.41 -6.91
CA PHE A 87 6.90 -9.77 -6.68
C PHE A 87 8.00 -10.50 -7.45
N ASP A 88 8.61 -9.80 -8.40
CA ASP A 88 9.75 -10.32 -9.16
C ASP A 88 11.02 -10.24 -8.33
N ARG A 89 11.48 -11.40 -7.88
CA ARG A 89 12.62 -11.53 -6.97
C ARG A 89 13.97 -11.58 -7.68
N ARG A 90 14.03 -11.54 -8.99
CA ARG A 90 15.30 -11.71 -9.72
C ARG A 90 16.34 -10.67 -9.33
N ALA A 91 15.92 -9.42 -9.12
CA ALA A 91 16.83 -8.37 -8.67
C ALA A 91 17.48 -8.71 -7.32
N VAL A 92 16.69 -9.14 -6.33
CA VAL A 92 17.19 -9.43 -4.97
C VAL A 92 17.83 -10.81 -4.83
N THR A 93 17.56 -11.73 -5.76
CA THR A 93 18.07 -13.10 -5.74
C THR A 93 19.34 -13.24 -6.56
N TRP A 94 19.38 -12.58 -7.73
CA TRP A 94 20.45 -12.77 -8.72
C TRP A 94 21.13 -11.49 -9.18
N GLY A 95 20.68 -10.32 -8.67
CA GLY A 95 21.22 -9.01 -9.06
C GLY A 95 20.84 -8.59 -10.48
N GLU A 96 19.78 -9.18 -11.04
CA GLU A 96 19.30 -8.82 -12.38
C GLU A 96 18.63 -7.43 -12.37
N ASP A 97 18.65 -6.76 -13.50
CA ASP A 97 17.87 -5.55 -13.73
C ASP A 97 16.39 -5.91 -13.94
N VAL A 98 15.55 -5.52 -12.98
CA VAL A 98 14.11 -5.76 -13.01
C VAL A 98 13.38 -4.42 -13.09
N ALA A 99 12.86 -4.10 -14.28
CA ALA A 99 12.21 -2.81 -14.54
C ALA A 99 10.94 -2.60 -13.68
N ILE A 100 10.16 -3.66 -13.43
CA ILE A 100 8.90 -3.60 -12.67
C ILE A 100 8.93 -4.65 -11.56
N PRO A 101 9.39 -4.31 -10.35
CA PRO A 101 9.49 -5.27 -9.24
C PRO A 101 8.14 -5.85 -8.79
N PHE A 102 7.06 -5.07 -8.90
CA PHE A 102 5.69 -5.52 -8.64
C PHE A 102 4.86 -5.43 -9.91
N PRO A 103 4.90 -6.45 -10.80
CA PRO A 103 4.19 -6.37 -12.08
C PRO A 103 2.67 -6.33 -11.95
N LEU A 104 2.12 -6.93 -10.91
CA LEU A 104 0.68 -6.97 -10.68
C LEU A 104 0.36 -6.90 -9.19
N VAL A 105 -0.57 -6.01 -8.84
CA VAL A 105 -1.19 -5.93 -7.51
C VAL A 105 -2.68 -6.14 -7.63
N ARG A 106 -3.22 -7.00 -6.78
CA ARG A 106 -4.66 -7.30 -6.66
C ARG A 106 -5.16 -6.75 -5.34
N VAL A 107 -6.22 -5.96 -5.39
CA VAL A 107 -6.84 -5.36 -4.21
C VAL A 107 -8.27 -5.86 -4.13
N SER A 108 -8.59 -6.57 -3.07
CA SER A 108 -9.97 -6.99 -2.76
C SER A 108 -10.48 -6.18 -1.57
N LEU A 109 -11.68 -5.66 -1.71
CA LEU A 109 -12.37 -4.89 -0.68
C LEU A 109 -13.74 -5.53 -0.45
N THR A 110 -14.01 -5.89 0.80
CA THR A 110 -15.27 -6.51 1.21
C THR A 110 -15.87 -5.74 2.37
N GLY A 111 -17.20 -5.80 2.53
CA GLY A 111 -17.90 -5.10 3.59
C GLY A 111 -19.34 -4.77 3.21
N ARG A 112 -19.92 -3.78 3.88
CA ARG A 112 -21.26 -3.27 3.58
C ARG A 112 -21.24 -1.79 3.30
N SER A 113 -22.18 -1.33 2.45
CA SER A 113 -22.30 0.08 2.09
C SER A 113 -23.74 0.44 1.73
N ASP A 114 -24.12 1.67 2.01
CA ASP A 114 -25.37 2.28 1.52
C ASP A 114 -25.20 2.98 0.16
N GLY A 115 -24.01 2.95 -0.39
CA GLY A 115 -23.67 3.62 -1.64
C GLY A 115 -24.28 2.95 -2.87
N SER A 116 -24.90 3.71 -3.77
CA SER A 116 -25.33 3.19 -5.05
C SER A 116 -24.15 2.64 -5.87
N SER A 117 -24.41 1.66 -6.74
CA SER A 117 -23.38 1.06 -7.61
C SER A 117 -22.59 2.11 -8.42
N ARG A 118 -23.24 3.19 -8.86
CA ARG A 118 -22.58 4.31 -9.55
C ARG A 118 -21.59 5.06 -8.65
N LYS A 119 -21.99 5.37 -7.40
CA LYS A 119 -21.13 6.05 -6.43
C LYS A 119 -19.95 5.16 -6.07
N LEU A 120 -20.17 3.85 -5.84
CA LEU A 120 -19.11 2.89 -5.52
C LEU A 120 -18.13 2.69 -6.69
N ALA A 121 -18.61 2.66 -7.93
CA ALA A 121 -17.73 2.58 -9.11
C ALA A 121 -16.82 3.81 -9.24
N ALA A 122 -17.35 5.00 -8.98
CA ALA A 122 -16.55 6.23 -8.95
C ALA A 122 -15.56 6.24 -7.80
N LEU A 123 -15.97 5.83 -6.59
CA LEU A 123 -15.11 5.70 -5.42
C LEU A 123 -13.93 4.78 -5.72
N ARG A 124 -14.19 3.58 -6.24
CA ARG A 124 -13.17 2.58 -6.59
C ARG A 124 -12.09 3.12 -7.53
N ARG A 125 -12.50 3.86 -8.56
CA ARG A 125 -11.58 4.48 -9.52
C ARG A 125 -10.69 5.53 -8.85
N ASP A 126 -11.31 6.41 -8.07
CA ASP A 126 -10.64 7.59 -7.55
C ASP A 126 -9.72 7.25 -6.36
N VAL A 127 -10.02 6.20 -5.62
CA VAL A 127 -9.16 5.72 -4.51
C VAL A 127 -7.76 5.39 -4.99
N LEU A 128 -7.59 4.64 -6.08
CA LEU A 128 -6.25 4.35 -6.62
C LEU A 128 -5.53 5.60 -7.10
N MET A 129 -6.25 6.52 -7.72
CA MET A 129 -5.67 7.74 -8.30
C MET A 129 -5.25 8.75 -7.22
N GLN A 130 -5.90 8.74 -6.06
CA GLN A 130 -5.62 9.67 -4.97
C GLN A 130 -4.77 9.08 -3.84
N CYS A 131 -4.50 7.77 -3.87
CA CYS A 131 -3.57 7.13 -2.94
C CYS A 131 -2.12 7.35 -3.45
N PRO A 132 -1.27 8.09 -2.73
CA PRO A 132 0.09 8.34 -3.20
C PRO A 132 0.93 7.06 -3.35
N VAL A 133 0.69 6.03 -2.53
CA VAL A 133 1.42 4.76 -2.64
C VAL A 133 1.01 4.00 -3.92
N SER A 134 -0.29 3.90 -4.23
CA SER A 134 -0.72 3.26 -5.48
C SER A 134 -0.29 4.06 -6.71
N ARG A 135 -0.32 5.40 -6.63
CA ARG A 135 0.18 6.26 -7.72
C ARG A 135 1.66 6.02 -8.01
N LEU A 136 2.47 5.96 -6.95
CA LEU A 136 3.91 5.67 -7.11
C LEU A 136 4.14 4.31 -7.80
N MET A 137 3.37 3.28 -7.42
CA MET A 137 3.46 1.95 -8.04
C MET A 137 2.98 1.96 -9.50
N ILE A 138 1.87 2.63 -9.80
CA ILE A 138 1.32 2.76 -11.15
C ILE A 138 2.30 3.47 -12.08
N GLU A 139 2.88 4.59 -11.64
CA GLU A 139 3.90 5.32 -12.40
C GLU A 139 5.18 4.47 -12.61
N GLY A 140 5.48 3.55 -11.68
CA GLY A 140 6.53 2.54 -11.82
C GLY A 140 6.16 1.34 -12.71
N GLY A 141 4.98 1.35 -13.33
CA GLY A 141 4.55 0.30 -14.29
C GLY A 141 3.71 -0.83 -13.67
N THR A 142 3.43 -0.80 -12.38
CA THR A 142 2.60 -1.80 -11.72
C THR A 142 1.17 -1.77 -12.25
N LYS A 143 0.63 -2.93 -12.62
CA LYS A 143 -0.79 -3.10 -12.97
C LYS A 143 -1.60 -3.36 -11.71
N PHE A 144 -2.78 -2.73 -11.61
CA PHE A 144 -3.73 -2.96 -10.52
C PHE A 144 -4.99 -3.64 -11.02
N ARG A 145 -5.45 -4.67 -10.27
CA ARG A 145 -6.77 -5.27 -10.42
C ARG A 145 -7.55 -5.07 -9.12
N GLN A 146 -8.78 -4.64 -9.22
CA GLN A 146 -9.63 -4.39 -8.06
C GLN A 146 -10.90 -5.24 -8.11
N SER A 147 -11.25 -5.83 -6.97
CA SER A 147 -12.53 -6.51 -6.73
C SER A 147 -13.16 -5.92 -5.48
N TRP A 148 -14.33 -5.30 -5.61
CA TRP A 148 -15.08 -4.71 -4.49
C TRP A 148 -16.41 -5.42 -4.35
N LYS A 149 -16.67 -5.93 -3.15
CA LYS A 149 -17.93 -6.57 -2.75
C LYS A 149 -18.44 -5.82 -1.52
N LEU A 150 -19.26 -4.83 -1.74
CA LEU A 150 -19.88 -3.98 -0.72
C LEU A 150 -21.40 -4.15 -0.88
N ASP A 151 -21.97 -5.07 -0.11
CA ASP A 151 -23.39 -5.45 -0.12
C ASP A 151 -24.23 -4.44 0.68
#